data_f7c95ebea10ac9f90ce4dc3d4b88a6c8
#
_entry.id   f7c95ebea10ac9f90ce4dc3d4b88a6c8
#
_cell.length_a   1.000
_cell.length_b   1.000
_cell.length_c   1.000
_cell.angle_alpha   90.00
_cell.angle_beta   90.00
_cell.angle_gamma   90.00
#
_symmetry.space_group_name_H-M   'P 1'
#
loop_
_entity.id
_entity.type
_entity.pdbx_description
1 polymer ?
#
loop_
_entity_poly.entity_id
_entity_poly.type
_entity_poly.pdbx_seq_one_letter_code
_entity_poly.pdbx_strand_id
1 'polypeptide(L)'
;MRLTAEQIAKTAHEVNRAYCHALGDYSHLPWRLVPENIKQSAINGVEFHLTNPDATPEQLHANWMKFKTEDGWTYGEIKDSEKKEHPCMLPYGRLPLEQRAKDFMFAAVVDTLKTF
;
A
#
# COMPACT_ATOMS: atom_id res chain seq x y z
N MET A 1 -24.77 -4.50 3.86
CA MET A 1 -23.83 -3.81 4.76
C MET A 1 -22.57 -3.47 3.99
N ARG A 2 -22.10 -2.24 4.09
CA ARG A 2 -20.86 -1.84 3.42
C ARG A 2 -19.64 -2.03 4.32
N LEU A 3 -18.55 -2.44 3.71
CA LEU A 3 -17.27 -2.45 4.40
C LEU A 3 -16.74 -1.03 4.54
N THR A 4 -16.07 -0.77 5.66
CA THR A 4 -15.39 0.53 5.88
C THR A 4 -14.07 0.56 5.12
N ALA A 5 -13.54 1.78 4.90
CA ALA A 5 -12.22 1.93 4.29
C ALA A 5 -11.15 1.19 5.11
N GLU A 6 -11.26 1.19 6.44
CA GLU A 6 -10.32 0.46 7.28
C GLU A 6 -10.41 -1.06 7.07
N GLN A 7 -11.60 -1.61 6.94
CA GLN A 7 -11.78 -3.05 6.68
C GLN A 7 -11.17 -3.44 5.32
N ILE A 8 -11.38 -2.60 4.30
CA ILE A 8 -10.80 -2.82 2.98
C ILE A 8 -9.27 -2.71 3.06
N ALA A 9 -8.76 -1.71 3.78
CA ALA A 9 -7.32 -1.52 3.97
C ALA A 9 -6.67 -2.70 4.68
N LYS A 10 -7.34 -3.25 5.70
CA LYS A 10 -6.87 -4.45 6.40
C LYS A 10 -6.75 -5.62 5.43
N THR A 11 -7.76 -5.83 4.58
CA THR A 11 -7.73 -6.91 3.60
C THR A 11 -6.59 -6.72 2.61
N ALA A 12 -6.44 -5.50 2.08
CA ALA A 12 -5.35 -5.19 1.14
C ALA A 12 -3.97 -5.41 1.79
N HIS A 13 -3.83 -5.00 3.06
CA HIS A 13 -2.58 -5.21 3.81
C HIS A 13 -2.25 -6.71 3.94
N GLU A 14 -3.23 -7.53 4.30
CA GLU A 14 -3.00 -8.97 4.47
C GLU A 14 -2.71 -9.67 3.15
N VAL A 15 -3.33 -9.24 2.05
CA VAL A 15 -2.99 -9.74 0.71
C VAL A 15 -1.55 -9.39 0.36
N ASN A 16 -1.16 -8.13 0.58
CA ASN A 16 0.22 -7.69 0.32
C ASN A 16 1.22 -8.44 1.21
N ARG A 17 0.87 -8.66 2.47
CA ARG A 17 1.72 -9.40 3.40
C ARG A 17 1.95 -10.83 2.92
N ALA A 18 0.89 -11.51 2.46
CA ALA A 18 1.00 -12.86 1.90
C ALA A 18 1.86 -12.87 0.63
N TYR A 19 1.68 -11.89 -0.24
CA TYR A 19 2.47 -11.76 -1.46
C TYR A 19 3.95 -11.56 -1.14
N CYS A 20 4.26 -10.69 -0.18
CA CYS A 20 5.64 -10.44 0.23
C CYS A 20 6.28 -11.70 0.82
N HIS A 21 5.53 -12.48 1.63
CA HIS A 21 6.01 -13.76 2.14
C HIS A 21 6.42 -14.70 0.99
N ALA A 22 5.63 -14.74 -0.08
CA ALA A 22 5.94 -15.57 -1.24
C ALA A 22 7.25 -15.13 -1.92
N LEU A 23 7.62 -13.85 -1.80
CA LEU A 23 8.88 -13.32 -2.33
C LEU A 23 10.05 -13.43 -1.34
N GLY A 24 9.80 -14.00 -0.16
CA GLY A 24 10.83 -14.15 0.88
C GLY A 24 10.96 -12.95 1.82
N ASP A 25 10.05 -11.98 1.74
CA ASP A 25 10.02 -10.81 2.63
C ASP A 25 9.03 -11.03 3.76
N TYR A 26 9.55 -11.25 4.97
CA TYR A 26 8.74 -11.51 6.17
C TYR A 26 8.67 -10.28 7.09
N SER A 27 8.99 -9.10 6.59
CA SER A 27 9.07 -7.88 7.40
C SER A 27 7.72 -7.26 7.74
N HIS A 28 6.63 -7.67 7.08
CA HIS A 28 5.31 -7.09 7.28
C HIS A 28 4.61 -7.72 8.48
N LEU A 29 4.10 -6.89 9.38
CA LEU A 29 3.36 -7.32 10.56
C LEU A 29 1.89 -7.62 10.23
N PRO A 30 1.22 -8.49 11.03
CA PRO A 30 -0.24 -8.60 10.95
C PRO A 30 -0.88 -7.24 11.22
N TRP A 31 -2.01 -6.97 10.59
CA TRP A 31 -2.69 -5.66 10.68
C TRP A 31 -2.83 -5.15 12.11
N ARG A 32 -3.21 -6.02 13.05
CA ARG A 32 -3.42 -5.62 14.46
C ARG A 32 -2.17 -5.03 15.11
N LEU A 33 -0.98 -5.36 14.59
CA LEU A 33 0.31 -4.91 15.14
C LEU A 33 0.95 -3.79 14.31
N VAL A 34 0.33 -3.40 13.20
CA VAL A 34 0.86 -2.35 12.32
C VAL A 34 0.78 -1.00 13.04
N PRO A 35 1.87 -0.20 13.02
CA PRO A 35 1.84 1.16 13.58
C PRO A 35 0.77 2.03 12.94
N GLU A 36 0.21 2.96 13.73
CA GLU A 36 -0.92 3.78 13.30
C GLU A 36 -0.61 4.61 12.04
N ASN A 37 0.59 5.17 11.93
CA ASN A 37 0.96 5.96 10.74
C ASN A 37 0.94 5.11 9.47
N ILE A 38 1.30 3.83 9.57
CA ILE A 38 1.28 2.92 8.42
C ILE A 38 -0.16 2.49 8.11
N LYS A 39 -0.99 2.28 9.14
CA LYS A 39 -2.43 2.03 8.94
C LYS A 39 -3.10 3.20 8.23
N GLN A 40 -2.81 4.43 8.64
CA GLN A 40 -3.39 5.62 8.03
C GLN A 40 -2.95 5.76 6.56
N SER A 41 -1.72 5.39 6.22
CA SER A 41 -1.26 5.34 4.84
C SER A 41 -2.11 4.39 4.00
N ALA A 42 -2.38 3.20 4.53
CA ALA A 42 -3.18 2.19 3.83
C ALA A 42 -4.64 2.66 3.67
N ILE A 43 -5.22 3.23 4.72
CA ILE A 43 -6.59 3.75 4.69
C ILE A 43 -6.68 4.91 3.70
N ASN A 44 -5.70 5.81 3.70
CA ASN A 44 -5.64 6.92 2.73
C ASN A 44 -5.64 6.39 1.29
N GLY A 45 -4.87 5.34 1.02
CA GLY A 45 -4.84 4.72 -0.31
C GLY A 45 -6.20 4.17 -0.73
N VAL A 46 -6.90 3.53 0.19
CA VAL A 46 -8.26 3.02 -0.08
C VAL A 46 -9.22 4.18 -0.38
N GLU A 47 -9.22 5.21 0.46
CA GLU A 47 -10.09 6.37 0.28
C GLU A 47 -9.80 7.09 -1.04
N PHE A 48 -8.53 7.21 -1.40
CA PHE A 48 -8.15 7.79 -2.69
C PHE A 48 -8.76 7.01 -3.85
N HIS A 49 -8.64 5.67 -3.83
CA HIS A 49 -9.16 4.86 -4.93
C HIS A 49 -10.69 4.82 -4.94
N LEU A 50 -11.33 4.89 -3.78
CA LEU A 50 -12.79 4.98 -3.70
C LEU A 50 -13.32 6.27 -4.33
N THR A 51 -12.59 7.37 -4.18
CA THR A 51 -12.97 8.67 -4.77
C THR A 51 -12.44 8.87 -6.18
N ASN A 52 -11.48 8.04 -6.60
CA ASN A 52 -10.89 8.06 -7.94
C ASN A 52 -10.91 6.64 -8.51
N PRO A 53 -12.11 6.10 -8.84
CA PRO A 53 -12.22 4.68 -9.21
C PRO A 53 -11.51 4.30 -10.51
N ASP A 54 -11.21 5.28 -11.36
CA ASP A 54 -10.47 5.06 -12.60
C ASP A 54 -8.95 5.25 -12.45
N ALA A 55 -8.47 5.44 -11.22
CA ALA A 55 -7.04 5.62 -10.98
C ALA A 55 -6.26 4.38 -11.43
N THR A 56 -5.19 4.61 -12.17
CA THR A 56 -4.29 3.56 -12.63
C THR A 56 -3.37 3.10 -11.49
N PRO A 57 -2.74 1.91 -11.61
CA PRO A 57 -1.72 1.50 -10.64
C PRO A 57 -0.62 2.55 -10.45
N GLU A 58 -0.21 3.22 -11.53
CA GLU A 58 0.78 4.30 -11.44
C GLU A 58 0.29 5.46 -10.58
N GLN A 59 -0.98 5.85 -10.73
CA GLN A 59 -1.58 6.91 -9.92
C GLN A 59 -1.74 6.51 -8.47
N LEU A 60 -2.07 5.25 -8.21
CA LEU A 60 -2.14 4.73 -6.85
C LEU A 60 -0.78 4.79 -6.17
N HIS A 61 0.28 4.43 -6.89
CA HIS A 61 1.64 4.52 -6.37
C HIS A 61 2.04 5.97 -6.09
N ALA A 62 1.70 6.89 -7.00
CA ALA A 62 1.99 8.31 -6.83
C ALA A 62 1.30 8.87 -5.57
N ASN A 63 0.05 8.48 -5.33
CA ASN A 63 -0.67 8.87 -4.12
C ASN A 63 0.01 8.31 -2.85
N TRP A 64 0.42 7.05 -2.90
CA TRP A 64 1.15 6.42 -1.80
C TRP A 64 2.45 7.16 -1.50
N MET A 65 3.22 7.50 -2.54
CA MET A 65 4.46 8.25 -2.38
C MET A 65 4.23 9.63 -1.78
N LYS A 66 3.16 10.31 -2.21
CA LYS A 66 2.81 11.63 -1.68
C LYS A 66 2.55 11.56 -0.18
N PHE A 67 1.75 10.59 0.26
CA PHE A 67 1.44 10.40 1.67
C PHE A 67 2.70 10.09 2.46
N LYS A 68 3.53 9.17 1.95
CA LYS A 68 4.79 8.80 2.60
C LYS A 68 5.77 9.95 2.69
N THR A 69 5.88 10.75 1.62
CA THR A 69 6.76 11.93 1.61
C THR A 69 6.31 12.93 2.68
N GLU A 70 5.02 13.17 2.81
CA GLU A 70 4.48 14.07 3.83
C GLU A 70 4.73 13.54 5.24
N ASP A 71 4.82 12.22 5.42
CA ASP A 71 5.15 11.57 6.69
C ASP A 71 6.67 11.48 6.94
N GLY A 72 7.48 12.02 6.03
CA GLY A 72 8.93 12.09 6.20
C GLY A 72 9.73 10.92 5.61
N TRP A 73 9.09 10.05 4.83
CA TRP A 73 9.79 8.93 4.22
C TRP A 73 10.62 9.35 3.02
N THR A 74 11.77 8.70 2.85
CA THR A 74 12.67 8.89 1.70
C THR A 74 13.10 7.53 1.15
N TYR A 75 13.78 7.56 0.01
CA TYR A 75 14.31 6.35 -0.59
C TYR A 75 15.45 5.76 0.26
N GLY A 76 15.44 4.44 0.42
CA GLY A 76 16.53 3.68 0.99
C GLY A 76 16.51 2.28 0.39
N GLU A 77 17.67 1.68 0.17
CA GLU A 77 17.75 0.34 -0.46
C GLU A 77 17.11 -0.74 0.40
N ILE A 78 17.10 -0.54 1.72
CA ILE A 78 16.53 -1.48 2.67
C ILE A 78 15.43 -0.74 3.43
N LYS A 79 14.27 -1.37 3.54
CA LYS A 79 13.15 -0.82 4.31
C LYS A 79 13.53 -0.66 5.77
N ASP A 80 13.41 0.56 6.30
CA ASP A 80 13.72 0.87 7.69
C ASP A 80 12.68 1.85 8.23
N SER A 81 11.78 1.34 9.08
CA SER A 81 10.68 2.13 9.64
C SER A 81 11.16 3.20 10.62
N GLU A 82 12.28 2.99 11.30
CA GLU A 82 12.84 3.96 12.24
C GLU A 82 13.42 5.16 11.50
N LYS A 83 14.15 4.91 10.41
CA LYS A 83 14.72 5.96 9.57
C LYS A 83 13.72 6.50 8.56
N LYS A 84 12.56 5.86 8.40
CA LYS A 84 11.56 6.16 7.37
C LYS A 84 12.18 6.12 5.98
N GLU A 85 12.84 5.01 5.68
CA GLU A 85 13.40 4.72 4.35
C GLU A 85 12.70 3.53 3.74
N HIS A 86 12.45 3.60 2.42
CA HIS A 86 11.73 2.55 1.72
C HIS A 86 12.24 2.44 0.28
N PRO A 87 12.50 1.21 -0.20
CA PRO A 87 13.03 1.00 -1.56
C PRO A 87 12.00 1.31 -2.66
N CYS A 88 10.72 1.36 -2.34
CA CYS A 88 9.67 1.71 -3.31
C CYS A 88 9.40 3.21 -3.41
N MET A 89 10.17 4.05 -2.71
CA MET A 89 10.11 5.50 -2.85
C MET A 89 10.81 5.94 -4.14
N LEU A 90 10.31 5.44 -5.27
CA LEU A 90 10.79 5.68 -6.62
C LEU A 90 9.58 5.88 -7.55
N PRO A 91 9.73 6.61 -8.66
CA PRO A 91 8.68 6.67 -9.66
C PRO A 91 8.26 5.27 -10.11
N TYR A 92 6.98 5.09 -10.37
CA TYR A 92 6.40 3.79 -10.70
C TYR A 92 7.17 3.05 -11.80
N GLY A 93 7.55 3.76 -12.87
CA GLY A 93 8.27 3.16 -13.99
C GLY A 93 9.67 2.65 -13.65
N ARG A 94 10.21 3.02 -12.49
CA ARG A 94 11.53 2.56 -12.03
C ARG A 94 11.44 1.39 -11.07
N LEU A 95 10.23 0.98 -10.68
CA LEU A 95 10.05 -0.17 -9.79
C LEU A 95 10.23 -1.48 -10.55
N PRO A 96 10.82 -2.52 -9.93
CA PRO A 96 10.79 -3.86 -10.48
C PRO A 96 9.35 -4.35 -10.66
N LEU A 97 9.15 -5.29 -11.57
CA LEU A 97 7.80 -5.80 -11.87
C LEU A 97 7.10 -6.35 -10.62
N GLU A 98 7.82 -7.07 -9.77
CA GLU A 98 7.26 -7.65 -8.54
C GLU A 98 6.79 -6.59 -7.55
N GLN A 99 7.33 -5.38 -7.62
CA GLN A 99 6.88 -4.26 -6.78
C GLN A 99 5.69 -3.55 -7.42
N ARG A 100 5.71 -3.40 -8.75
CA ARG A 100 4.57 -2.81 -9.48
C ARG A 100 3.30 -3.66 -9.33
N ALA A 101 3.46 -4.97 -9.22
CA ALA A 101 2.34 -5.89 -9.03
C ALA A 101 1.51 -5.57 -7.79
N LYS A 102 2.10 -4.98 -6.76
CA LYS A 102 1.40 -4.63 -5.52
C LYS A 102 0.25 -3.65 -5.76
N ASP A 103 0.45 -2.69 -6.65
CA ASP A 103 -0.59 -1.69 -6.94
C ASP A 103 -1.74 -2.30 -7.73
N PHE A 104 -1.46 -3.28 -8.60
CA PHE A 104 -2.51 -4.04 -9.28
C PHE A 104 -3.36 -4.84 -8.29
N MET A 105 -2.72 -5.51 -7.34
CA MET A 105 -3.43 -6.28 -6.32
C MET A 105 -4.24 -5.38 -5.41
N PHE A 106 -3.69 -4.24 -5.02
CA PHE A 106 -4.38 -3.27 -4.19
C PHE A 106 -5.66 -2.79 -4.89
N ALA A 107 -5.55 -2.40 -6.15
CA ALA A 107 -6.70 -1.96 -6.94
C ALA A 107 -7.77 -3.05 -7.02
N ALA A 108 -7.37 -4.30 -7.27
CA ALA A 108 -8.31 -5.42 -7.37
C ALA A 108 -9.06 -5.65 -6.05
N VAL A 109 -8.36 -5.55 -4.92
CA VAL A 109 -9.00 -5.70 -3.60
C VAL A 109 -10.04 -4.60 -3.38
N VAL A 110 -9.66 -3.34 -3.61
CA VAL A 110 -10.58 -2.21 -3.39
C VAL A 110 -11.77 -2.30 -4.34
N ASP A 111 -11.53 -2.55 -5.63
CA ASP A 111 -12.58 -2.63 -6.64
C ASP A 111 -13.59 -3.75 -6.35
N THR A 112 -13.11 -4.86 -5.79
CA THR A 112 -13.97 -5.98 -5.44
C THR A 112 -14.76 -5.71 -4.17
N LEU A 113 -14.08 -5.26 -3.12
CA LEU A 113 -14.69 -5.12 -1.80
C LEU A 113 -15.60 -3.92 -1.67
N LYS A 114 -15.42 -2.87 -2.48
CA LYS A 114 -16.29 -1.69 -2.43
C LYS A 114 -17.75 -1.99 -2.80
N THR A 115 -18.01 -3.16 -3.38
CA THR A 115 -19.36 -3.57 -3.76
C THR A 115 -20.10 -4.34 -2.66
N PHE A 116 -19.43 -4.61 -1.57
CA PHE A 116 -20.04 -5.34 -0.46
C PHE A 116 -20.71 -4.43 0.56
#